data_578e512b2cae4e03a8012265812fe5f9
#
_entry.id   578e512b2cae4e03a8012265812fe5f9
#
_cell.length_a   1.000
_cell.length_b   1.000
_cell.length_c   1.000
_cell.angle_alpha   90.00
_cell.angle_beta   90.00
_cell.angle_gamma   90.00
#
_symmetry.space_group_name_H-M   'P 1'
#
loop_
_entity.id
_entity.type
_entity.pdbx_description
1 polymer ?
#
loop_
_entity_poly.entity_id
_entity_poly.type
_entity_poly.pdbx_seq_one_letter_code
_entity_poly.pdbx_strand_id
1 'polypeptide(L)'
;MKAQLIGAALLAATLAACGGKASFVVGGQISGLNNQGLVLQLDGGNDLPVAAGATTFSFPGSISYGTEYTVSVKTQPDHMFCSIANPNDSAGRTTSINVVISCAQNAYTLGGSVSNLTTDGLIVVNGAGSSLTVVKGATTFTMPGTIPVGTAYGLSVLVQPTGQNCTITNGSGVMGDANRTNAAISCTP
;
A
#
# COMPACT_ATOMS: atom_id res chain seq x y z
N MET A 1 -3.15 -57.23 -73.55
CA MET A 1 -2.71 -55.93 -72.99
C MET A 1 -3.68 -55.57 -71.88
N LYS A 2 -3.21 -55.64 -70.66
CA LYS A 2 -4.04 -55.38 -69.47
C LYS A 2 -3.74 -53.96 -68.95
N ALA A 3 -4.74 -53.08 -69.04
CA ALA A 3 -4.63 -51.74 -68.47
C ALA A 3 -5.00 -51.82 -66.96
N GLN A 4 -4.09 -51.41 -66.12
CA GLN A 4 -4.34 -51.25 -64.66
C GLN A 4 -4.75 -49.82 -64.39
N LEU A 5 -5.96 -49.64 -63.87
CA LEU A 5 -6.48 -48.39 -63.33
C LEU A 5 -5.98 -48.25 -61.91
N ILE A 6 -5.13 -47.24 -61.68
CA ILE A 6 -4.64 -46.81 -60.34
C ILE A 6 -5.66 -45.83 -59.79
N GLY A 7 -6.44 -46.27 -58.81
CA GLY A 7 -7.36 -45.40 -58.08
C GLY A 7 -6.58 -44.53 -57.05
N ALA A 8 -6.62 -43.25 -57.24
CA ALA A 8 -6.09 -42.28 -56.24
C ALA A 8 -7.11 -42.10 -55.13
N ALA A 9 -6.82 -42.62 -53.94
CA ALA A 9 -7.61 -42.37 -52.74
C ALA A 9 -7.19 -40.98 -52.19
N LEU A 10 -8.07 -39.96 -52.28
CA LEU A 10 -7.93 -38.71 -51.60
C LEU A 10 -8.19 -38.91 -50.11
N LEU A 11 -7.15 -38.85 -49.27
CA LEU A 11 -7.28 -38.75 -47.83
C LEU A 11 -7.67 -37.28 -47.50
N ALA A 12 -8.93 -37.06 -47.24
CA ALA A 12 -9.40 -35.82 -46.65
C ALA A 12 -9.02 -35.82 -45.15
N ALA A 13 -7.92 -35.14 -44.81
CA ALA A 13 -7.55 -34.89 -43.43
C ALA A 13 -8.51 -33.82 -42.88
N THR A 14 -9.51 -34.23 -42.10
CA THR A 14 -10.33 -33.32 -41.31
C THR A 14 -9.49 -32.74 -40.20
N LEU A 15 -9.00 -31.50 -40.38
CA LEU A 15 -8.48 -30.69 -39.27
C LEU A 15 -9.67 -30.41 -38.32
N ALA A 16 -9.81 -31.23 -37.28
CA ALA A 16 -10.60 -30.87 -36.13
C ALA A 16 -9.91 -29.68 -35.45
N ALA A 17 -10.25 -28.46 -35.85
CA ALA A 17 -9.88 -27.27 -35.13
C ALA A 17 -10.55 -27.39 -33.76
N CYS A 18 -9.80 -27.79 -32.72
CA CYS A 18 -10.17 -27.60 -31.31
C CYS A 18 -10.27 -26.11 -31.06
N GLY A 19 -11.42 -25.52 -31.41
CA GLY A 19 -11.77 -24.13 -31.11
C GLY A 19 -12.12 -23.96 -29.63
N GLY A 20 -11.25 -24.40 -28.73
CA GLY A 20 -11.35 -24.06 -27.31
C GLY A 20 -11.09 -22.56 -27.17
N LYS A 21 -12.07 -21.80 -26.63
CA LYS A 21 -11.85 -20.41 -26.28
C LYS A 21 -10.71 -20.35 -25.26
N ALA A 22 -9.68 -19.54 -25.54
CA ALA A 22 -8.61 -19.31 -24.58
C ALA A 22 -9.20 -18.80 -23.25
N SER A 23 -8.73 -19.35 -22.14
CA SER A 23 -9.14 -18.97 -20.79
C SER A 23 -7.95 -18.40 -19.99
N PHE A 24 -8.23 -17.47 -19.11
CA PHE A 24 -7.24 -16.71 -18.35
C PHE A 24 -7.61 -16.72 -16.88
N VAL A 25 -6.63 -16.95 -16.02
CA VAL A 25 -6.79 -16.80 -14.58
C VAL A 25 -6.51 -15.34 -14.23
N VAL A 26 -7.39 -14.71 -13.45
CA VAL A 26 -7.19 -13.35 -12.93
C VAL A 26 -6.28 -13.43 -11.72
N GLY A 27 -5.12 -12.75 -11.80
CA GLY A 27 -4.15 -12.74 -10.74
C GLY A 27 -3.09 -11.67 -10.97
N GLY A 28 -2.04 -11.67 -10.13
CA GLY A 28 -1.00 -10.67 -10.27
C GLY A 28 0.01 -10.67 -9.12
N GLN A 29 0.67 -9.52 -8.98
CA GLN A 29 1.74 -9.30 -8.02
C GLN A 29 1.32 -8.35 -6.91
N ILE A 30 1.85 -8.59 -5.71
CA ILE A 30 1.66 -7.75 -4.54
C ILE A 30 3.04 -7.36 -4.00
N SER A 31 3.22 -6.10 -3.67
CA SER A 31 4.41 -5.61 -2.99
C SER A 31 4.05 -4.93 -1.67
N GLY A 32 4.90 -5.12 -0.65
CA GLY A 32 4.79 -4.44 0.63
C GLY A 32 3.68 -4.93 1.57
N LEU A 33 2.97 -6.02 1.29
CA LEU A 33 1.94 -6.58 2.17
C LEU A 33 2.58 -7.28 3.38
N ASN A 34 2.73 -6.56 4.48
CA ASN A 34 3.35 -7.10 5.69
C ASN A 34 2.33 -7.58 6.73
N ASN A 35 1.10 -7.04 6.71
CA ASN A 35 0.08 -7.32 7.71
C ASN A 35 -1.08 -8.14 7.12
N GLN A 36 -1.82 -8.79 7.99
CA GLN A 36 -3.01 -9.57 7.64
C GLN A 36 -4.23 -8.68 7.35
N GLY A 37 -5.30 -9.27 6.85
CA GLY A 37 -6.61 -8.62 6.69
C GLY A 37 -6.91 -8.15 5.27
N LEU A 38 -5.99 -8.26 4.31
CA LEU A 38 -6.28 -7.93 2.91
C LEU A 38 -7.31 -8.90 2.33
N VAL A 39 -8.40 -8.35 1.81
CA VAL A 39 -9.36 -9.10 0.99
C VAL A 39 -9.51 -8.40 -0.35
N LEU A 40 -9.19 -9.12 -1.42
CA LEU A 40 -9.44 -8.70 -2.79
C LEU A 40 -10.80 -9.19 -3.26
N GLN A 41 -11.38 -8.52 -4.26
CA GLN A 41 -12.66 -8.87 -4.85
C GLN A 41 -12.56 -8.78 -6.37
N LEU A 42 -13.12 -9.77 -7.07
CA LEU A 42 -13.24 -9.80 -8.53
C LEU A 42 -14.70 -9.52 -8.91
N ASP A 43 -14.92 -8.48 -9.73
CA ASP A 43 -16.22 -8.09 -10.30
C ASP A 43 -17.32 -7.86 -9.24
N GLY A 44 -16.95 -7.31 -8.08
CA GLY A 44 -17.86 -7.05 -6.96
C GLY A 44 -18.37 -8.31 -6.23
N GLY A 45 -17.82 -9.47 -6.55
CA GLY A 45 -18.04 -10.77 -5.91
C GLY A 45 -16.71 -11.51 -5.72
N ASN A 46 -16.75 -12.83 -5.50
CA ASN A 46 -15.55 -13.69 -5.44
C ASN A 46 -14.43 -13.13 -4.55
N ASP A 47 -14.70 -13.08 -3.25
CA ASP A 47 -13.76 -12.59 -2.25
C ASP A 47 -12.53 -13.51 -2.16
N LEU A 48 -11.34 -12.91 -2.16
CA LEU A 48 -10.07 -13.60 -2.02
C LEU A 48 -9.30 -13.03 -0.82
N PRO A 49 -9.32 -13.70 0.35
CA PRO A 49 -8.42 -13.36 1.44
C PRO A 49 -6.96 -13.60 1.03
N VAL A 50 -6.10 -12.64 1.30
CA VAL A 50 -4.67 -12.72 0.97
C VAL A 50 -3.86 -12.72 2.25
N ALA A 51 -2.96 -13.69 2.39
CA ALA A 51 -2.12 -13.82 3.57
C ALA A 51 -1.07 -12.71 3.64
N ALA A 52 -0.68 -12.30 4.86
CA ALA A 52 0.44 -11.41 5.08
C ALA A 52 1.73 -11.99 4.46
N GLY A 53 2.54 -11.13 3.86
CA GLY A 53 3.78 -11.52 3.18
C GLY A 53 3.58 -12.12 1.79
N ALA A 54 2.35 -12.28 1.30
CA ALA A 54 2.11 -12.75 -0.06
C ALA A 54 2.66 -11.76 -1.09
N THR A 55 3.38 -12.27 -2.09
CA THR A 55 3.93 -11.49 -3.20
C THR A 55 3.15 -11.67 -4.50
N THR A 56 2.22 -12.62 -4.53
CA THR A 56 1.34 -12.91 -5.66
C THR A 56 -0.05 -13.29 -5.17
N PHE A 57 -1.03 -13.18 -6.06
CA PHE A 57 -2.39 -13.68 -5.80
C PHE A 57 -2.99 -14.26 -7.09
N SER A 58 -4.01 -15.07 -6.93
CA SER A 58 -4.77 -15.67 -8.03
C SER A 58 -6.18 -15.96 -7.57
N PHE A 59 -7.17 -15.47 -8.30
CA PHE A 59 -8.56 -15.84 -8.07
C PHE A 59 -8.82 -17.27 -8.55
N PRO A 60 -9.71 -18.01 -7.88
CA PRO A 60 -10.10 -19.35 -8.35
C PRO A 60 -10.89 -19.25 -9.66
N GLY A 61 -10.67 -20.23 -10.54
CA GLY A 61 -11.31 -20.29 -11.85
C GLY A 61 -10.60 -19.48 -12.92
N SER A 62 -11.26 -19.36 -14.07
CA SER A 62 -10.75 -18.64 -15.23
C SER A 62 -11.87 -17.92 -15.97
N ILE A 63 -11.54 -16.87 -16.71
CA ILE A 63 -12.44 -16.10 -17.58
C ILE A 63 -12.05 -16.32 -19.04
N SER A 64 -13.04 -16.22 -19.94
CA SER A 64 -12.84 -16.43 -21.37
C SER A 64 -12.15 -15.20 -22.02
N TYR A 65 -11.53 -15.44 -23.17
CA TYR A 65 -11.01 -14.37 -24.03
C TYR A 65 -12.07 -13.28 -24.27
N GLY A 66 -11.69 -12.04 -24.13
CA GLY A 66 -12.55 -10.86 -24.33
C GLY A 66 -13.46 -10.53 -23.14
N THR A 67 -13.45 -11.32 -22.07
CA THR A 67 -14.20 -10.99 -20.84
C THR A 67 -13.52 -9.83 -20.12
N GLU A 68 -14.27 -8.79 -19.81
CA GLU A 68 -13.81 -7.70 -18.94
C GLU A 68 -13.78 -8.20 -17.49
N TYR A 69 -12.84 -7.68 -16.72
CA TYR A 69 -12.69 -7.97 -15.28
C TYR A 69 -12.30 -6.71 -14.52
N THR A 70 -12.69 -6.67 -13.27
CA THR A 70 -12.27 -5.61 -12.32
C THR A 70 -11.83 -6.22 -11.00
N VAL A 71 -10.61 -5.92 -10.57
CA VAL A 71 -10.09 -6.28 -9.25
C VAL A 71 -10.17 -5.08 -8.33
N SER A 72 -10.72 -5.25 -7.16
CA SER A 72 -10.82 -4.20 -6.13
C SER A 72 -10.30 -4.69 -4.78
N VAL A 73 -9.92 -3.75 -3.92
CA VAL A 73 -9.64 -4.03 -2.51
C VAL A 73 -10.97 -3.89 -1.76
N LYS A 74 -11.50 -5.02 -1.26
CA LYS A 74 -12.71 -5.04 -0.42
C LYS A 74 -12.40 -4.64 1.01
N THR A 75 -11.31 -5.16 1.57
CA THR A 75 -10.86 -4.85 2.93
C THR A 75 -9.36 -4.57 2.90
N GLN A 76 -8.98 -3.44 3.46
CA GLN A 76 -7.57 -3.09 3.62
C GLN A 76 -6.94 -3.94 4.73
N PRO A 77 -5.62 -4.25 4.63
CA PRO A 77 -4.93 -4.95 5.71
C PRO A 77 -4.78 -4.05 6.95
N ASP A 78 -4.58 -4.67 8.10
CA ASP A 78 -4.40 -3.96 9.36
C ASP A 78 -3.25 -2.95 9.28
N HIS A 79 -3.50 -1.69 9.64
CA HIS A 79 -2.51 -0.60 9.67
C HIS A 79 -1.84 -0.28 8.33
N MET A 80 -2.40 -0.73 7.21
CA MET A 80 -1.82 -0.55 5.87
C MET A 80 -2.86 -0.04 4.87
N PHE A 81 -2.37 0.52 3.78
CA PHE A 81 -3.17 0.86 2.61
C PHE A 81 -2.59 0.22 1.36
N CYS A 82 -3.41 -0.55 0.65
CA CYS A 82 -3.07 -1.17 -0.62
C CYS A 82 -3.82 -0.46 -1.76
N SER A 83 -3.10 -0.13 -2.82
CA SER A 83 -3.63 0.44 -4.06
C SER A 83 -3.39 -0.51 -5.23
N ILE A 84 -4.25 -0.45 -6.23
CA ILE A 84 -4.15 -1.25 -7.46
C ILE A 84 -3.84 -0.32 -8.63
N ALA A 85 -2.75 -0.59 -9.36
CA ALA A 85 -2.31 0.28 -10.47
C ALA A 85 -3.17 0.09 -11.73
N ASN A 86 -3.59 -1.15 -12.03
CA ASN A 86 -4.35 -1.53 -13.22
C ASN A 86 -5.54 -2.41 -12.80
N PRO A 87 -6.61 -1.82 -12.20
CA PRO A 87 -7.68 -2.57 -11.56
C PRO A 87 -8.59 -3.31 -12.56
N ASN A 88 -8.66 -2.89 -13.81
CA ASN A 88 -9.58 -3.42 -14.81
C ASN A 88 -8.93 -3.52 -16.18
N ASP A 89 -9.27 -4.56 -16.93
CA ASP A 89 -8.90 -4.77 -18.33
C ASP A 89 -9.80 -5.85 -18.94
N SER A 90 -9.50 -6.27 -20.18
CA SER A 90 -10.14 -7.37 -20.90
C SER A 90 -9.17 -8.54 -21.06
N ALA A 91 -9.64 -9.75 -20.77
CA ALA A 91 -8.83 -10.97 -20.90
C ALA A 91 -8.38 -11.22 -22.35
N GLY A 92 -7.11 -11.53 -22.53
CA GLY A 92 -6.53 -11.85 -23.86
C GLY A 92 -5.86 -10.68 -24.57
N ARG A 93 -5.78 -9.50 -23.96
CA ARG A 93 -4.92 -8.41 -24.46
C ARG A 93 -3.44 -8.75 -24.30
N THR A 94 -3.13 -9.54 -23.28
CA THR A 94 -1.80 -10.06 -22.99
C THR A 94 -1.87 -11.58 -22.84
N THR A 95 -0.73 -12.26 -22.87
CA THR A 95 -0.65 -13.73 -22.71
C THR A 95 -1.04 -14.18 -21.30
N SER A 96 -0.95 -13.29 -20.30
CA SER A 96 -1.38 -13.53 -18.91
C SER A 96 -1.90 -12.23 -18.31
N ILE A 97 -2.86 -12.35 -17.39
CA ILE A 97 -3.35 -11.22 -16.60
C ILE A 97 -2.36 -10.99 -15.44
N ASN A 98 -1.88 -9.76 -15.30
CA ASN A 98 -0.98 -9.37 -14.22
C ASN A 98 -1.43 -8.05 -13.60
N VAL A 99 -2.25 -8.14 -12.56
CA VAL A 99 -2.69 -6.99 -11.76
C VAL A 99 -1.63 -6.65 -10.73
N VAL A 100 -1.24 -5.38 -10.62
CA VAL A 100 -0.18 -4.93 -9.72
C VAL A 100 -0.79 -4.21 -8.52
N ILE A 101 -0.48 -4.73 -7.32
CA ILE A 101 -0.93 -4.17 -6.03
C ILE A 101 0.30 -3.70 -5.25
N SER A 102 0.24 -2.48 -4.73
CA SER A 102 1.25 -1.91 -3.85
C SER A 102 0.63 -1.55 -2.51
N CYS A 103 1.21 -2.08 -1.43
CA CYS A 103 0.78 -1.84 -0.07
C CYS A 103 1.85 -1.03 0.69
N ALA A 104 1.42 -0.08 1.50
CA ALA A 104 2.28 0.73 2.36
C ALA A 104 1.70 0.79 3.77
N GLN A 105 2.58 0.87 4.77
CA GLN A 105 2.18 1.10 6.16
C GLN A 105 1.52 2.47 6.29
N ASN A 106 0.39 2.57 7.00
CA ASN A 106 -0.21 3.84 7.36
C ASN A 106 0.77 4.66 8.20
N ALA A 107 0.82 5.97 7.98
CA ALA A 107 1.73 6.84 8.68
C ALA A 107 1.01 8.13 9.10
N TYR A 108 1.35 8.64 10.28
CA TYR A 108 0.65 9.76 10.92
C TYR A 108 1.63 10.82 11.42
N THR A 109 1.12 12.03 11.60
CA THR A 109 1.90 13.17 12.10
C THR A 109 2.11 13.09 13.60
N LEU A 110 3.23 13.66 14.07
CA LEU A 110 3.58 13.84 15.47
C LEU A 110 3.67 15.33 15.80
N GLY A 111 2.98 15.77 16.85
CA GLY A 111 2.98 17.16 17.27
C GLY A 111 2.32 17.35 18.63
N GLY A 112 1.91 18.58 18.93
CA GLY A 112 1.33 18.89 20.21
C GLY A 112 1.18 20.38 20.49
N SER A 113 1.09 20.72 21.76
CA SER A 113 0.96 22.08 22.26
C SER A 113 2.30 22.69 22.66
N VAL A 114 2.36 24.02 22.63
CA VAL A 114 3.48 24.82 23.13
C VAL A 114 2.92 25.89 24.08
N SER A 115 3.58 26.06 25.19
CA SER A 115 3.22 27.07 26.18
C SER A 115 4.43 27.89 26.61
N ASN A 116 4.20 29.21 26.82
CA ASN A 116 5.16 30.18 27.37
C ASN A 116 6.46 30.34 26.56
N LEU A 117 6.48 30.02 25.28
CA LEU A 117 7.62 30.26 24.39
C LEU A 117 7.62 31.74 23.97
N THR A 118 8.44 32.58 24.62
CA THR A 118 8.47 34.02 24.41
C THR A 118 9.72 34.51 23.65
N THR A 119 10.68 33.62 23.43
CA THR A 119 11.96 33.91 22.72
C THR A 119 12.19 32.91 21.59
N ASP A 120 13.03 33.30 20.64
CA ASP A 120 13.39 32.44 19.50
C ASP A 120 14.51 31.46 19.84
N GLY A 121 14.68 30.45 18.99
CA GLY A 121 15.82 29.52 19.04
C GLY A 121 15.47 28.12 19.54
N LEU A 122 14.23 27.85 19.89
CA LEU A 122 13.83 26.50 20.27
C LEU A 122 13.91 25.54 19.05
N ILE A 123 14.71 24.48 19.19
CA ILE A 123 14.76 23.39 18.21
C ILE A 123 14.41 22.08 18.89
N VAL A 124 13.42 21.38 18.34
CA VAL A 124 12.95 20.07 18.78
C VAL A 124 13.32 19.02 17.75
N VAL A 125 13.71 17.83 18.19
CA VAL A 125 14.06 16.70 17.32
C VAL A 125 13.26 15.46 17.70
N ASN A 126 13.03 14.58 16.72
CA ASN A 126 12.52 13.24 16.94
C ASN A 126 13.65 12.22 16.73
N GLY A 127 14.27 11.79 17.81
CA GLY A 127 15.45 10.91 17.77
C GLY A 127 16.57 11.49 16.90
N ALA A 128 17.18 10.68 16.04
CA ALA A 128 18.19 11.10 15.07
C ALA A 128 17.59 11.59 13.72
N GLY A 129 16.26 11.67 13.64
CA GLY A 129 15.52 11.97 12.41
C GLY A 129 15.29 13.46 12.17
N SER A 130 14.03 13.85 12.08
CA SER A 130 13.60 15.19 11.74
C SER A 130 13.78 16.19 12.88
N SER A 131 14.14 17.44 12.55
CA SER A 131 14.16 18.58 13.46
C SER A 131 13.14 19.65 13.06
N LEU A 132 12.67 20.40 14.04
CA LEU A 132 11.73 21.49 13.88
C LEU A 132 12.20 22.69 14.69
N THR A 133 12.32 23.85 14.03
CA THR A 133 12.46 25.13 14.74
C THR A 133 11.06 25.62 15.10
N VAL A 134 10.80 25.76 16.39
CA VAL A 134 9.52 26.27 16.91
C VAL A 134 9.65 27.79 17.11
N VAL A 135 8.79 28.54 16.42
CA VAL A 135 8.84 30.03 16.48
C VAL A 135 8.25 30.50 17.78
N LYS A 136 8.76 31.64 18.29
CA LYS A 136 8.24 32.29 19.50
C LYS A 136 6.74 32.60 19.36
N GLY A 137 5.98 32.43 20.43
CA GLY A 137 4.55 32.65 20.47
C GLY A 137 3.74 31.52 19.83
N ALA A 138 4.36 30.47 19.31
CA ALA A 138 3.62 29.30 18.84
C ALA A 138 2.84 28.67 20.00
N THR A 139 1.62 28.24 19.72
CA THR A 139 0.75 27.51 20.66
C THR A 139 0.67 26.02 20.35
N THR A 140 1.07 25.63 19.13
CA THR A 140 1.11 24.25 18.66
C THR A 140 2.35 24.01 17.80
N PHE A 141 2.72 22.75 17.65
CA PHE A 141 3.79 22.34 16.72
C PHE A 141 3.43 21.04 16.05
N THR A 142 4.00 20.80 14.87
CA THR A 142 3.91 19.52 14.15
C THR A 142 5.29 19.22 13.58
N MET A 143 5.82 18.05 13.89
CA MET A 143 7.10 17.60 13.34
C MET A 143 6.99 17.39 11.83
N PRO A 144 8.05 17.67 11.06
CA PRO A 144 8.04 17.42 9.63
C PRO A 144 7.98 15.92 9.32
N GLY A 145 7.21 15.57 8.27
CA GLY A 145 6.99 14.20 7.84
C GLY A 145 5.94 13.44 8.64
N THR A 146 5.84 12.15 8.36
CA THR A 146 4.94 11.20 9.03
C THR A 146 5.72 10.02 9.57
N ILE A 147 5.17 9.36 10.59
CA ILE A 147 5.78 8.20 11.24
C ILE A 147 4.88 6.99 10.99
N PRO A 148 5.41 5.87 10.46
CA PRO A 148 4.63 4.66 10.24
C PRO A 148 4.08 4.09 11.55
N VAL A 149 2.86 3.53 11.49
CA VAL A 149 2.25 2.79 12.63
C VAL A 149 3.21 1.71 13.14
N GLY A 150 3.28 1.57 14.45
CA GLY A 150 4.20 0.63 15.10
C GLY A 150 5.63 1.15 15.30
N THR A 151 5.98 2.31 14.72
CA THR A 151 7.32 2.91 14.90
C THR A 151 7.39 3.72 16.19
N ALA A 152 8.47 3.50 16.96
CA ALA A 152 8.75 4.28 18.16
C ALA A 152 9.16 5.71 17.77
N TYR A 153 8.75 6.68 18.59
CA TYR A 153 9.16 8.07 18.48
C TYR A 153 9.61 8.62 19.83
N GLY A 154 10.49 9.64 19.81
CA GLY A 154 10.99 10.28 21.00
C GLY A 154 11.41 11.72 20.74
N LEU A 155 10.56 12.68 21.17
CA LEU A 155 10.84 14.09 21.06
C LEU A 155 11.80 14.54 22.17
N SER A 156 12.79 15.34 21.81
CA SER A 156 13.67 16.01 22.75
C SER A 156 13.97 17.44 22.29
N VAL A 157 14.32 18.30 23.24
CA VAL A 157 14.80 19.64 22.94
C VAL A 157 16.28 19.53 22.56
N LEU A 158 16.61 19.88 21.32
CA LEU A 158 17.98 19.91 20.81
C LEU A 158 18.68 21.22 21.18
N VAL A 159 17.97 22.36 21.03
CA VAL A 159 18.46 23.69 21.36
C VAL A 159 17.39 24.41 22.16
N GLN A 160 17.79 24.93 23.31
CA GLN A 160 16.95 25.78 24.15
C GLN A 160 16.84 27.20 23.56
N PRO A 161 15.68 27.87 23.70
CA PRO A 161 15.55 29.27 23.32
C PRO A 161 16.35 30.19 24.26
N THR A 162 16.69 31.35 23.76
CA THR A 162 17.52 32.30 24.56
C THR A 162 16.78 32.73 25.84
N GLY A 163 17.40 32.48 26.99
CA GLY A 163 16.88 32.90 28.29
C GLY A 163 15.67 32.14 28.80
N GLN A 164 15.34 30.99 28.16
CA GLN A 164 14.26 30.10 28.61
C GLN A 164 14.74 28.67 28.65
N ASN A 165 14.08 27.86 29.49
CA ASN A 165 14.26 26.41 29.55
C ASN A 165 12.92 25.72 29.20
N CYS A 166 12.90 24.96 28.10
CA CYS A 166 11.73 24.25 27.64
C CYS A 166 11.86 22.74 27.92
N THR A 167 10.79 22.15 28.40
CA THR A 167 10.68 20.71 28.63
C THR A 167 9.56 20.13 27.78
N ILE A 168 9.63 18.83 27.50
CA ILE A 168 8.61 18.12 26.72
C ILE A 168 8.02 17.01 27.59
N THR A 169 6.71 16.98 27.70
CA THR A 169 5.96 15.87 28.30
C THR A 169 5.16 15.12 27.21
N ASN A 170 4.89 13.84 27.43
CA ASN A 170 4.23 12.95 26.46
C ASN A 170 4.95 12.90 25.08
N GLY A 171 6.25 13.21 25.06
CA GLY A 171 7.04 13.30 23.83
C GLY A 171 7.51 11.95 23.27
N SER A 172 7.28 10.83 23.95
CA SER A 172 7.71 9.49 23.51
C SER A 172 6.58 8.49 23.49
N GLY A 173 6.72 7.47 22.63
CA GLY A 173 5.74 6.42 22.49
C GLY A 173 5.92 5.60 21.22
N VAL A 174 4.87 4.89 20.84
CA VAL A 174 4.75 4.16 19.58
C VAL A 174 3.59 4.77 18.78
N MET A 175 3.80 4.99 17.48
CA MET A 175 2.79 5.54 16.59
C MET A 175 1.64 4.53 16.43
N GLY A 176 0.41 4.99 16.68
CA GLY A 176 -0.82 4.24 16.43
C GLY A 176 -1.52 4.70 15.17
N ASP A 177 -2.81 4.34 15.01
CA ASP A 177 -3.62 4.62 13.82
C ASP A 177 -4.24 6.01 13.77
N ALA A 178 -3.58 6.99 14.38
CA ALA A 178 -4.03 8.39 14.35
C ALA A 178 -2.86 9.34 14.56
N ASN A 179 -3.04 10.59 14.14
CA ASN A 179 -2.11 11.66 14.44
C ASN A 179 -1.90 11.80 15.95
N ARG A 180 -0.66 11.91 16.39
CA ARG A 180 -0.28 12.16 17.77
C ARG A 180 -0.13 13.66 18.00
N THR A 181 -1.02 14.22 18.81
CA THR A 181 -1.07 15.67 19.12
C THR A 181 -1.00 15.97 20.61
N ASN A 182 -0.64 14.97 21.41
CA ASN A 182 -0.67 15.05 22.88
C ASN A 182 0.70 15.39 23.52
N ALA A 183 1.75 15.57 22.73
CA ALA A 183 3.02 16.09 23.25
C ALA A 183 2.84 17.54 23.71
N ALA A 184 3.46 17.91 24.82
CA ALA A 184 3.36 19.28 25.34
C ALA A 184 4.74 19.83 25.66
N ILE A 185 5.07 20.97 25.03
CA ILE A 185 6.26 21.75 25.29
C ILE A 185 5.87 22.87 26.27
N SER A 186 6.60 22.97 27.38
CA SER A 186 6.42 24.04 28.35
C SER A 186 7.75 24.74 28.60
N CYS A 187 7.78 26.05 28.43
CA CYS A 187 8.98 26.88 28.61
C CYS A 187 8.84 27.73 29.87
N THR A 188 9.94 27.91 30.59
CA THR A 188 10.09 28.78 31.78
C THR A 188 11.29 29.72 31.58
N PRO A 189 11.28 30.89 32.24
CA PRO A 189 12.45 31.78 32.23
C PRO A 189 13.74 31.14 32.76
#